data_1f7aeeb4e51d79ae7149d0f1635e3d37
#
_entry.id   1f7aeeb4e51d79ae7149d0f1635e3d37
#
_cell.length_a   1.000
_cell.length_b   1.000
_cell.length_c   1.000
_cell.angle_alpha   90.00
_cell.angle_beta   90.00
_cell.angle_gamma   90.00
#
_symmetry.space_group_name_H-M   'P 1'
#
loop_
_entity.id
_entity.type
_entity.pdbx_description
1 polymer ?
#
loop_
_entity_poly.entity_id
_entity_poly.type
_entity_poly.pdbx_seq_one_letter_code
_entity_poly.pdbx_strand_id
1 'polypeptide(L)'
;MKKYYLAIDIGASSGRHIVGWHENNRIHTEEVFRFLNGVTEHNGHLIWDIDSLFKNVVNGIAAAKAKFPNIESLSIDTWGVDYVLMRGSEEVFPVYSYRDDRTKSIIPEVHKKVPFARLYESTGCQFQPFNSIYQLYSDKLSGRFDDVTDFLMIPEYLIWKLCGKKIKEFTNATTTGIVNAVTGEFDTEIISALGLPHKLFPQLSRPGTVAGEHFGIKCVLCATHDTASAVEGVDMITNAPYISSGTWSLFGVKTPKPLTDIISQKSNWSNEGGVGYNRYQKNIMGMWIVNRLRDELCPERSFEDIVLRAQTRSFDEVVDVNFPEFFAPNSMKAAFDSALSRKVQNTDDYFCCAYRSLAASYMNALRELQHNTGQEYKEIYIVGGGAKNTFLNRLTAEATGCNVIALPIEATAIGNLKIQMEADNELQ
;
A
#
# COMPACT_ATOMS: atom_id res chain seq x y z
N MET A 1 -8.42 -34.40 1.25
CA MET A 1 -8.88 -33.71 0.02
C MET A 1 -8.01 -32.46 -0.07
N LYS A 2 -7.57 -32.04 -1.25
CA LYS A 2 -6.73 -30.83 -1.41
C LYS A 2 -7.55 -29.60 -1.07
N LYS A 3 -7.04 -28.74 -0.19
CA LYS A 3 -7.66 -27.47 0.21
C LYS A 3 -7.20 -26.35 -0.72
N TYR A 4 -8.09 -25.43 -1.02
CA TYR A 4 -7.81 -24.26 -1.83
C TYR A 4 -8.18 -22.98 -1.06
N TYR A 5 -7.44 -21.92 -1.29
CA TYR A 5 -7.59 -20.63 -0.64
C TYR A 5 -7.64 -19.55 -1.71
N LEU A 6 -8.47 -18.54 -1.54
CA LEU A 6 -8.62 -17.46 -2.51
C LEU A 6 -8.09 -16.15 -1.97
N ALA A 7 -7.01 -15.65 -2.54
CA ALA A 7 -6.53 -14.29 -2.32
C ALA A 7 -7.15 -13.33 -3.35
N ILE A 8 -7.72 -12.23 -2.88
CA ILE A 8 -8.26 -11.14 -3.69
C ILE A 8 -7.39 -9.91 -3.40
N ASP A 9 -6.43 -9.65 -4.29
CA ASP A 9 -5.43 -8.58 -4.21
C ASP A 9 -5.85 -7.42 -5.11
N ILE A 10 -6.17 -6.27 -4.51
CA ILE A 10 -6.71 -5.11 -5.22
C ILE A 10 -5.82 -3.88 -4.99
N GLY A 11 -5.06 -3.51 -6.00
CA GLY A 11 -4.32 -2.26 -6.02
C GLY A 11 -5.14 -1.10 -6.59
N ALA A 12 -4.56 0.11 -6.56
CA ALA A 12 -5.20 1.33 -7.04
C ALA A 12 -5.49 1.36 -8.56
N SER A 13 -4.87 0.47 -9.35
CA SER A 13 -5.02 0.44 -10.82
C SER A 13 -5.55 -0.89 -11.37
N SER A 14 -5.52 -1.95 -10.61
CA SER A 14 -6.03 -3.27 -11.02
C SER A 14 -6.25 -4.16 -9.81
N GLY A 15 -7.12 -5.17 -9.98
CA GLY A 15 -7.31 -6.23 -9.00
C GLY A 15 -7.19 -7.60 -9.64
N ARG A 16 -6.91 -8.60 -8.84
CA ARG A 16 -6.76 -9.99 -9.27
C ARG A 16 -7.23 -10.96 -8.21
N HIS A 17 -7.71 -12.10 -8.66
CA HIS A 17 -8.09 -13.23 -7.81
C HIS A 17 -7.14 -14.38 -8.09
N ILE A 18 -6.49 -14.86 -7.04
CA ILE A 18 -5.48 -15.89 -7.11
C ILE A 18 -5.87 -17.02 -6.17
N VAL A 19 -6.08 -18.21 -6.72
CA VAL A 19 -6.27 -19.43 -5.92
C VAL A 19 -4.91 -20.00 -5.57
N GLY A 20 -4.73 -20.33 -4.28
CA GLY A 20 -3.52 -20.96 -3.78
C GLY A 20 -3.78 -22.26 -3.06
N TRP A 21 -2.75 -23.11 -2.99
CA TRP A 21 -2.75 -24.36 -2.24
C TRP A 21 -1.34 -24.72 -1.80
N HIS A 22 -1.23 -25.41 -0.68
CA HIS A 22 0.04 -25.93 -0.19
C HIS A 22 0.30 -27.35 -0.72
N GLU A 23 1.47 -27.57 -1.27
CA GLU A 23 1.91 -28.88 -1.76
C GLU A 23 3.43 -28.94 -1.86
N ASN A 24 4.03 -30.02 -1.38
CA ASN A 24 5.49 -30.22 -1.38
C ASN A 24 6.27 -29.06 -0.70
N ASN A 25 5.81 -28.60 0.45
CA ASN A 25 6.37 -27.46 1.21
C ASN A 25 6.44 -26.14 0.42
N ARG A 26 5.52 -25.95 -0.53
CA ARG A 26 5.43 -24.70 -1.32
C ARG A 26 3.98 -24.28 -1.48
N ILE A 27 3.77 -23.00 -1.52
CA ILE A 27 2.50 -22.42 -1.93
C ILE A 27 2.51 -22.34 -3.47
N HIS A 28 1.57 -23.02 -4.07
CA HIS A 28 1.27 -22.94 -5.50
C HIS A 28 0.16 -21.97 -5.72
N THR A 29 0.19 -21.21 -6.81
CA THR A 29 -0.79 -20.16 -7.11
C THR A 29 -1.25 -20.26 -8.55
N GLU A 30 -2.52 -19.88 -8.77
CA GLU A 30 -3.10 -19.74 -10.08
C GLU A 30 -4.02 -18.52 -10.13
N GLU A 31 -3.74 -17.56 -11.04
CA GLU A 31 -4.61 -16.43 -11.28
C GLU A 31 -5.86 -16.90 -12.05
N VAL A 32 -7.04 -16.61 -11.51
CA VAL A 32 -8.33 -17.03 -12.08
C VAL A 32 -9.18 -15.88 -12.62
N PHE A 33 -8.91 -14.65 -12.17
CA PHE A 33 -9.61 -13.47 -12.62
C PHE A 33 -8.76 -12.21 -12.44
N ARG A 34 -8.88 -11.27 -13.37
CA ARG A 34 -8.22 -9.95 -13.31
C ARG A 34 -9.16 -8.87 -13.82
N PHE A 35 -9.08 -7.69 -13.23
CA PHE A 35 -9.86 -6.53 -13.64
C PHE A 35 -9.06 -5.23 -13.48
N LEU A 36 -9.48 -4.19 -14.20
CA LEU A 36 -8.94 -2.84 -14.03
C LEU A 36 -9.66 -2.15 -12.89
N ASN A 37 -8.92 -1.37 -12.13
CA ASN A 37 -9.41 -0.48 -11.10
C ASN A 37 -8.93 0.94 -11.38
N GLY A 38 -9.59 1.94 -10.84
CA GLY A 38 -9.17 3.33 -11.01
C GLY A 38 -10.16 4.30 -10.40
N VAL A 39 -9.73 5.55 -10.31
CA VAL A 39 -10.56 6.65 -9.86
C VAL A 39 -11.35 7.25 -11.01
N THR A 40 -12.51 7.82 -10.70
CA THR A 40 -13.32 8.61 -11.62
C THR A 40 -13.44 10.03 -11.07
N GLU A 41 -13.58 11.01 -11.95
CA GLU A 41 -13.87 12.38 -11.55
C GLU A 41 -15.38 12.59 -11.44
N HIS A 42 -15.81 13.15 -10.33
CA HIS A 42 -17.20 13.50 -10.08
C HIS A 42 -17.28 14.83 -9.32
N ASN A 43 -17.93 15.83 -9.91
CA ASN A 43 -18.09 17.19 -9.34
C ASN A 43 -16.76 17.82 -8.85
N GLY A 44 -15.68 17.62 -9.60
CA GLY A 44 -14.35 18.16 -9.26
C GLY A 44 -13.58 17.36 -8.19
N HIS A 45 -14.09 16.20 -7.80
CA HIS A 45 -13.46 15.29 -6.86
C HIS A 45 -13.08 13.95 -7.50
N LEU A 46 -12.02 13.33 -6.99
CA LEU A 46 -11.62 11.97 -7.38
C LEU A 46 -12.26 10.96 -6.44
N ILE A 47 -13.04 10.04 -7.00
CA ILE A 47 -13.82 9.05 -6.24
C ILE A 47 -13.55 7.62 -6.71
N TRP A 48 -13.84 6.66 -5.84
CA TRP A 48 -13.87 5.23 -6.14
C TRP A 48 -15.29 4.77 -6.52
N ASP A 49 -15.41 3.97 -7.57
CA ASP A 49 -16.63 3.23 -7.91
C ASP A 49 -16.63 1.91 -7.14
N ILE A 50 -17.12 1.98 -5.88
CA ILE A 50 -17.13 0.81 -4.99
C ILE A 50 -18.13 -0.26 -5.40
N ASP A 51 -19.18 0.10 -6.16
CA ASP A 51 -20.16 -0.88 -6.68
C ASP A 51 -19.53 -1.72 -7.78
N SER A 52 -18.82 -1.08 -8.71
CA SER A 52 -18.03 -1.78 -9.73
C SER A 52 -16.94 -2.64 -9.09
N LEU A 53 -16.27 -2.13 -8.06
CA LEU A 53 -15.25 -2.86 -7.32
C LEU A 53 -15.83 -4.14 -6.69
N PHE A 54 -16.94 -4.02 -5.96
CA PHE A 54 -17.61 -5.17 -5.35
C PHE A 54 -18.13 -6.18 -6.38
N LYS A 55 -18.69 -5.70 -7.50
CA LYS A 55 -19.09 -6.57 -8.62
C LYS A 55 -17.93 -7.40 -9.16
N ASN A 56 -16.74 -6.80 -9.30
CA ASN A 56 -15.56 -7.53 -9.73
C ASN A 56 -15.09 -8.56 -8.68
N VAL A 57 -15.20 -8.25 -7.40
CA VAL A 57 -14.93 -9.22 -6.31
C VAL A 57 -15.84 -10.44 -6.45
N VAL A 58 -17.15 -10.24 -6.62
CA VAL A 58 -18.13 -11.34 -6.78
C VAL A 58 -17.87 -12.16 -8.05
N ASN A 59 -17.58 -11.49 -9.17
CA ASN A 59 -17.27 -12.16 -10.44
C ASN A 59 -16.03 -13.05 -10.32
N GLY A 60 -14.98 -12.57 -9.65
CA GLY A 60 -13.77 -13.33 -9.43
C GLY A 60 -13.96 -14.52 -8.48
N ILE A 61 -14.79 -14.37 -7.44
CA ILE A 61 -15.18 -15.50 -6.57
C ILE A 61 -15.92 -16.57 -7.38
N ALA A 62 -16.85 -16.16 -8.26
CA ALA A 62 -17.57 -17.10 -9.14
C ALA A 62 -16.63 -17.83 -10.09
N ALA A 63 -15.67 -17.12 -10.71
CA ALA A 63 -14.65 -17.72 -11.58
C ALA A 63 -13.76 -18.72 -10.80
N ALA A 64 -13.35 -18.37 -9.59
CA ALA A 64 -12.59 -19.25 -8.73
C ALA A 64 -13.36 -20.54 -8.38
N LYS A 65 -14.62 -20.42 -7.96
CA LYS A 65 -15.48 -21.58 -7.62
C LYS A 65 -15.75 -22.50 -8.81
N ALA A 66 -15.88 -21.95 -10.00
CA ALA A 66 -16.09 -22.76 -11.21
C ALA A 66 -14.92 -23.69 -11.51
N LYS A 67 -13.68 -23.29 -11.15
CA LYS A 67 -12.46 -24.06 -11.39
C LYS A 67 -12.01 -24.85 -10.17
N PHE A 68 -12.22 -24.31 -8.97
CA PHE A 68 -11.79 -24.85 -7.68
C PHE A 68 -13.00 -24.98 -6.75
N PRO A 69 -13.77 -26.09 -6.79
CA PRO A 69 -15.03 -26.19 -6.04
C PRO A 69 -14.86 -26.23 -4.50
N ASN A 70 -13.67 -26.58 -4.00
CA ASN A 70 -13.39 -26.76 -2.56
C ASN A 70 -12.53 -25.62 -2.02
N ILE A 71 -12.98 -24.38 -2.14
CA ILE A 71 -12.31 -23.22 -1.54
C ILE A 71 -12.69 -23.15 -0.05
N GLU A 72 -11.71 -23.28 0.83
CA GLU A 72 -11.88 -23.24 2.30
C GLU A 72 -12.12 -21.82 2.82
N SER A 73 -11.30 -20.88 2.33
CA SER A 73 -11.41 -19.48 2.71
C SER A 73 -11.07 -18.52 1.59
N LEU A 74 -11.51 -17.29 1.76
CA LEU A 74 -11.12 -16.13 0.97
C LEU A 74 -10.63 -15.01 1.88
N SER A 75 -9.77 -14.16 1.35
CA SER A 75 -9.36 -12.92 1.99
C SER A 75 -9.14 -11.81 0.97
N ILE A 76 -9.27 -10.56 1.42
CA ILE A 76 -9.15 -9.38 0.57
C ILE A 76 -8.12 -8.45 1.18
N ASP A 77 -7.12 -8.06 0.40
CA ASP A 77 -6.24 -6.95 0.70
C ASP A 77 -6.37 -5.85 -0.35
N THR A 78 -6.15 -4.62 0.07
CA THR A 78 -6.22 -3.43 -0.79
C THR A 78 -5.17 -2.40 -0.38
N TRP A 79 -5.15 -1.28 -1.10
CA TRP A 79 -4.42 -0.08 -0.65
C TRP A 79 -4.96 0.43 0.69
N GLY A 80 -4.15 1.20 1.41
CA GLY A 80 -4.51 1.81 2.69
C GLY A 80 -5.27 3.12 2.55
N VAL A 81 -5.52 3.76 3.67
CA VAL A 81 -6.03 5.11 3.93
C VAL A 81 -7.47 5.43 3.52
N ASP A 82 -8.02 4.78 2.50
CA ASP A 82 -9.36 5.06 2.01
C ASP A 82 -10.43 4.18 2.68
N TYR A 83 -11.63 4.72 2.79
CA TYR A 83 -12.71 4.11 3.54
C TYR A 83 -14.09 4.48 2.98
N VAL A 84 -15.08 3.70 3.37
CA VAL A 84 -16.51 3.95 3.14
C VAL A 84 -17.16 4.34 4.46
N LEU A 85 -17.83 5.50 4.52
CA LEU A 85 -18.69 5.86 5.65
C LEU A 85 -20.02 5.12 5.55
N MET A 86 -20.55 4.67 6.71
CA MET A 86 -21.76 3.86 6.78
C MET A 86 -22.82 4.49 7.70
N ARG A 87 -24.08 4.45 7.25
CA ARG A 87 -25.28 4.70 8.10
C ARG A 87 -26.03 3.39 8.24
N GLY A 88 -25.82 2.67 9.33
CA GLY A 88 -26.32 1.29 9.43
C GLY A 88 -25.74 0.39 8.33
N SER A 89 -26.57 -0.04 7.39
CA SER A 89 -26.17 -0.84 6.22
C SER A 89 -26.07 -0.03 4.92
N GLU A 90 -26.24 1.30 4.98
CA GLU A 90 -26.21 2.16 3.80
C GLU A 90 -24.86 2.87 3.69
N GLU A 91 -24.31 2.93 2.49
CA GLU A 91 -23.08 3.65 2.15
C GLU A 91 -23.35 5.16 2.07
N VAL A 92 -22.39 5.98 2.54
CA VAL A 92 -22.42 7.44 2.38
C VAL A 92 -21.56 7.86 1.20
N PHE A 93 -22.21 8.12 0.09
CA PHE A 93 -21.52 8.56 -1.13
C PHE A 93 -21.19 10.06 -1.12
N PRO A 94 -20.17 10.50 -1.91
CA PRO A 94 -19.23 9.69 -2.67
C PRO A 94 -18.16 9.06 -1.76
N VAL A 95 -17.49 8.00 -2.25
CA VAL A 95 -16.30 7.42 -1.63
C VAL A 95 -15.07 8.08 -2.24
N TYR A 96 -14.40 8.93 -1.49
CA TYR A 96 -13.27 9.71 -1.98
C TYR A 96 -12.01 8.87 -2.11
N SER A 97 -11.22 9.18 -3.13
CA SER A 97 -9.88 8.61 -3.29
C SER A 97 -8.84 9.42 -2.52
N TYR A 98 -7.80 8.76 -2.05
CA TYR A 98 -6.62 9.39 -1.45
C TYR A 98 -5.91 10.39 -2.40
N ARG A 99 -6.21 10.34 -3.69
CA ARG A 99 -5.69 11.29 -4.71
C ARG A 99 -6.49 12.58 -4.77
N ASP A 100 -7.62 12.69 -4.05
CA ASP A 100 -8.44 13.88 -3.99
C ASP A 100 -7.80 14.97 -3.13
N ASP A 101 -7.89 16.20 -3.59
CA ASP A 101 -7.25 17.36 -2.95
C ASP A 101 -7.99 17.91 -1.72
N ARG A 102 -9.14 17.32 -1.33
CA ARG A 102 -10.04 17.81 -0.28
C ARG A 102 -9.39 17.96 1.10
N THR A 103 -8.27 17.30 1.34
CA THR A 103 -7.58 17.31 2.62
C THR A 103 -6.58 18.47 2.76
N LYS A 104 -6.12 19.09 1.68
CA LYS A 104 -5.05 20.11 1.71
C LYS A 104 -5.33 21.27 2.67
N SER A 105 -6.56 21.80 2.67
CA SER A 105 -6.97 22.89 3.55
C SER A 105 -7.25 22.42 4.98
N ILE A 106 -7.41 21.13 5.21
CA ILE A 106 -7.82 20.53 6.49
C ILE A 106 -6.60 20.23 7.37
N ILE A 107 -5.45 19.92 6.78
CA ILE A 107 -4.22 19.58 7.50
C ILE A 107 -3.86 20.62 8.57
N PRO A 108 -3.82 21.95 8.29
CA PRO A 108 -3.51 22.94 9.30
C PRO A 108 -4.53 22.95 10.46
N GLU A 109 -5.81 22.69 10.20
CA GLU A 109 -6.85 22.64 11.22
C GLU A 109 -6.69 21.44 12.16
N VAL A 110 -6.30 20.28 11.62
CA VAL A 110 -5.96 19.11 12.42
C VAL A 110 -4.73 19.42 13.29
N HIS A 111 -3.68 19.99 12.70
CA HIS A 111 -2.43 20.28 13.43
C HIS A 111 -2.57 21.37 14.50
N LYS A 112 -3.56 22.28 14.38
CA LYS A 112 -3.91 23.22 15.46
C LYS A 112 -4.50 22.50 16.68
N LYS A 113 -5.22 21.40 16.48
CA LYS A 113 -5.82 20.60 17.56
C LYS A 113 -4.86 19.58 18.14
N VAL A 114 -4.14 18.88 17.25
CA VAL A 114 -3.12 17.90 17.62
C VAL A 114 -1.87 18.19 16.77
N PRO A 115 -0.84 18.84 17.33
CA PRO A 115 0.40 19.13 16.61
C PRO A 115 1.00 17.86 15.99
N PHE A 116 1.58 17.95 14.79
CA PHE A 116 2.13 16.77 14.09
C PHE A 116 3.14 16.00 14.92
N ALA A 117 3.97 16.71 15.73
CA ALA A 117 4.89 16.04 16.64
C ALA A 117 4.19 15.08 17.61
N ARG A 118 3.03 15.48 18.16
CA ARG A 118 2.22 14.65 19.05
C ARG A 118 1.54 13.50 18.29
N LEU A 119 1.04 13.76 17.07
CA LEU A 119 0.50 12.70 16.20
C LEU A 119 1.57 11.64 15.93
N TYR A 120 2.77 12.09 15.55
CA TYR A 120 3.85 11.16 15.22
C TYR A 120 4.35 10.39 16.45
N GLU A 121 4.53 11.05 17.58
CA GLU A 121 4.92 10.41 18.84
C GLU A 121 3.97 9.26 19.22
N SER A 122 2.66 9.46 19.03
CA SER A 122 1.66 8.45 19.33
C SER A 122 1.57 7.37 18.25
N THR A 123 1.45 7.76 17.00
CA THR A 123 1.10 6.84 15.90
C THR A 123 2.30 6.35 15.11
N GLY A 124 3.40 7.10 15.13
CA GLY A 124 4.56 6.84 14.28
C GLY A 124 4.26 6.88 12.78
N CYS A 125 3.08 7.37 12.39
CA CYS A 125 2.64 7.36 11.00
C CYS A 125 3.32 8.49 10.21
N GLN A 126 3.89 8.15 9.05
CA GLN A 126 4.48 9.11 8.12
C GLN A 126 3.44 10.18 7.74
N PHE A 127 3.86 11.45 7.71
CA PHE A 127 3.02 12.50 7.17
C PHE A 127 2.78 12.28 5.68
N GLN A 128 1.51 12.12 5.34
CA GLN A 128 1.02 12.16 3.97
C GLN A 128 -0.28 12.97 3.96
N PRO A 129 -0.50 13.86 2.98
CA PRO A 129 -1.69 14.71 2.95
C PRO A 129 -2.98 13.91 2.85
N PHE A 130 -2.90 12.66 2.46
CA PHE A 130 -4.01 11.74 2.26
C PHE A 130 -4.25 10.76 3.43
N ASN A 131 -3.51 10.83 4.55
CA ASN A 131 -3.80 9.97 5.70
C ASN A 131 -5.26 10.10 6.12
N SER A 132 -5.88 9.00 6.53
CA SER A 132 -7.32 8.96 6.86
C SER A 132 -7.74 9.95 7.94
N ILE A 133 -6.84 10.30 8.87
CA ILE A 133 -7.10 11.31 9.91
C ILE A 133 -7.53 12.64 9.30
N TYR A 134 -6.90 13.08 8.20
CA TYR A 134 -7.27 14.34 7.52
C TYR A 134 -8.56 14.16 6.73
N GLN A 135 -8.76 13.00 6.11
CA GLN A 135 -9.98 12.67 5.37
C GLN A 135 -11.20 12.63 6.30
N LEU A 136 -11.10 11.90 7.44
CA LEU A 136 -12.17 11.81 8.45
C LEU A 136 -12.50 13.17 9.05
N TYR A 137 -11.49 14.02 9.31
CA TYR A 137 -11.74 15.35 9.82
C TYR A 137 -12.39 16.26 8.77
N SER A 138 -12.05 16.10 7.48
CA SER A 138 -12.73 16.76 6.36
C SER A 138 -14.20 16.35 6.27
N ASP A 139 -14.50 15.06 6.36
CA ASP A 139 -15.87 14.54 6.33
C ASP A 139 -16.69 15.05 7.53
N LYS A 140 -16.07 15.17 8.71
CA LYS A 140 -16.71 15.76 9.89
C LYS A 140 -17.08 17.22 9.65
N LEU A 141 -16.15 18.04 9.13
CA LEU A 141 -16.40 19.46 8.91
C LEU A 141 -17.43 19.74 7.81
N SER A 142 -17.54 18.83 6.84
CA SER A 142 -18.54 18.92 5.76
C SER A 142 -19.94 18.38 6.14
N GLY A 143 -20.14 17.97 7.40
CA GLY A 143 -21.43 17.43 7.87
C GLY A 143 -21.70 15.98 7.42
N ARG A 144 -20.74 15.29 6.82
CA ARG A 144 -20.94 13.91 6.35
C ARG A 144 -21.05 12.89 7.48
N PHE A 145 -20.68 13.28 8.72
CA PHE A 145 -20.80 12.41 9.91
C PHE A 145 -22.18 12.38 10.55
N ASP A 146 -23.16 13.12 10.00
CA ASP A 146 -24.53 13.07 10.51
C ASP A 146 -25.05 11.63 10.37
N ASP A 147 -25.48 11.04 11.51
CA ASP A 147 -25.97 9.67 11.64
C ASP A 147 -25.02 8.54 11.17
N VAL A 148 -23.73 8.84 10.97
CA VAL A 148 -22.73 7.82 10.65
C VAL A 148 -22.56 6.87 11.84
N THR A 149 -22.67 5.59 11.55
CA THR A 149 -22.55 4.50 12.53
C THR A 149 -21.23 3.81 12.46
N ASP A 150 -20.51 3.91 11.31
CA ASP A 150 -19.22 3.26 11.09
C ASP A 150 -18.45 3.93 9.94
N PHE A 151 -17.14 3.68 9.86
CA PHE A 151 -16.35 3.80 8.64
C PHE A 151 -15.62 2.47 8.44
N LEU A 152 -15.57 1.96 7.23
CA LEU A 152 -14.89 0.71 6.91
C LEU A 152 -13.78 1.01 5.90
N MET A 153 -12.54 0.60 6.19
CA MET A 153 -11.50 0.63 5.18
C MET A 153 -11.95 -0.21 3.98
N ILE A 154 -11.43 0.06 2.80
CA ILE A 154 -11.92 -0.60 1.57
C ILE A 154 -11.97 -2.13 1.69
N PRO A 155 -10.94 -2.86 2.20
CA PRO A 155 -11.02 -4.32 2.33
C PRO A 155 -12.06 -4.75 3.38
N GLU A 156 -12.21 -4.00 4.46
CA GLU A 156 -13.23 -4.25 5.50
C GLU A 156 -14.64 -4.09 4.95
N TYR A 157 -14.86 -3.06 4.12
CA TYR A 157 -16.12 -2.83 3.43
C TYR A 157 -16.47 -4.01 2.49
N LEU A 158 -15.51 -4.46 1.69
CA LEU A 158 -15.71 -5.56 0.76
C LEU A 158 -16.01 -6.88 1.50
N ILE A 159 -15.32 -7.16 2.60
CA ILE A 159 -15.58 -8.31 3.47
C ILE A 159 -16.95 -8.20 4.12
N TRP A 160 -17.31 -6.99 4.62
CA TRP A 160 -18.66 -6.78 5.16
C TRP A 160 -19.75 -7.05 4.12
N LYS A 161 -19.60 -6.60 2.89
CA LYS A 161 -20.56 -6.89 1.79
C LYS A 161 -20.71 -8.39 1.53
N LEU A 162 -19.67 -9.19 1.76
CA LEU A 162 -19.69 -10.65 1.57
C LEU A 162 -20.33 -11.40 2.75
N CYS A 163 -19.96 -11.06 4.01
CA CYS A 163 -20.35 -11.85 5.18
C CYS A 163 -21.25 -11.10 6.19
N GLY A 164 -21.57 -9.82 5.95
CA GLY A 164 -22.42 -9.00 6.82
C GLY A 164 -21.80 -8.58 8.15
N LYS A 165 -20.51 -8.84 8.40
CA LYS A 165 -19.81 -8.50 9.63
C LYS A 165 -18.88 -7.31 9.43
N LYS A 166 -19.07 -6.25 10.22
CA LYS A 166 -18.21 -5.08 10.26
C LYS A 166 -17.07 -5.35 11.25
N ILE A 167 -15.85 -5.45 10.74
CA ILE A 167 -14.63 -5.73 11.52
C ILE A 167 -13.56 -4.79 11.02
N LYS A 168 -12.74 -4.23 11.91
CA LYS A 168 -11.59 -3.41 11.57
C LYS A 168 -10.31 -4.19 11.76
N GLU A 169 -9.47 -4.18 10.73
CA GLU A 169 -8.23 -4.94 10.72
C GLU A 169 -7.02 -4.02 10.99
N PHE A 170 -6.11 -4.52 11.82
CA PHE A 170 -4.98 -3.77 12.37
C PHE A 170 -4.05 -3.21 11.31
N THR A 171 -3.61 -4.01 10.32
CA THR A 171 -2.55 -3.58 9.40
C THR A 171 -3.00 -2.41 8.51
N ASN A 172 -4.26 -2.45 8.05
CA ASN A 172 -4.83 -1.34 7.29
C ASN A 172 -5.18 -0.16 8.20
N ALA A 173 -5.71 -0.40 9.40
CA ALA A 173 -6.01 0.66 10.36
C ALA A 173 -4.78 1.51 10.73
N THR A 174 -3.57 0.92 10.76
CA THR A 174 -2.33 1.68 11.06
C THR A 174 -1.98 2.72 10.00
N THR A 175 -2.52 2.62 8.78
CA THR A 175 -2.34 3.64 7.73
C THR A 175 -3.14 4.91 7.99
N THR A 176 -4.12 4.85 8.91
CA THR A 176 -5.06 5.95 9.17
C THR A 176 -4.41 7.18 9.84
N GLY A 177 -3.27 6.99 10.53
CA GLY A 177 -2.67 8.03 11.37
C GLY A 177 -3.43 8.26 12.69
N ILE A 178 -4.21 7.26 13.16
CA ILE A 178 -5.00 7.33 14.40
C ILE A 178 -4.69 6.14 15.34
N VAL A 179 -4.02 5.10 14.87
CA VAL A 179 -3.66 3.96 15.70
C VAL A 179 -2.40 4.28 16.50
N ASN A 180 -2.45 4.08 17.82
CA ASN A 180 -1.29 4.23 18.68
C ASN A 180 -0.31 3.08 18.41
N ALA A 181 0.91 3.41 18.01
CA ALA A 181 1.91 2.45 17.57
C ALA A 181 2.36 1.48 18.68
N VAL A 182 2.28 1.90 19.96
CA VAL A 182 2.70 1.09 21.10
C VAL A 182 1.60 0.12 21.53
N THR A 183 0.36 0.60 21.64
CA THR A 183 -0.78 -0.25 22.07
C THR A 183 -1.34 -1.09 20.93
N GLY A 184 -1.17 -0.64 19.68
CA GLY A 184 -1.75 -1.25 18.49
C GLY A 184 -3.27 -1.12 18.41
N GLU A 185 -3.85 -0.13 19.12
CA GLU A 185 -5.28 0.20 19.12
C GLU A 185 -5.48 1.67 18.75
N PHE A 186 -6.69 2.06 18.40
CA PHE A 186 -7.02 3.45 18.10
C PHE A 186 -6.73 4.38 19.28
N ASP A 187 -6.08 5.52 19.03
CA ASP A 187 -5.71 6.50 20.06
C ASP A 187 -6.91 7.36 20.46
N THR A 188 -7.41 7.12 21.66
CA THR A 188 -8.59 7.81 22.18
C THR A 188 -8.37 9.29 22.46
N GLU A 189 -7.13 9.73 22.73
CA GLU A 189 -6.78 11.13 22.95
C GLU A 189 -6.86 11.90 21.61
N ILE A 190 -6.30 11.33 20.54
CA ILE A 190 -6.39 11.92 19.20
C ILE A 190 -7.84 12.02 18.75
N ILE A 191 -8.61 10.94 18.91
CA ILE A 191 -10.04 10.88 18.56
C ILE A 191 -10.81 11.98 19.30
N SER A 192 -10.60 12.10 20.61
CA SER A 192 -11.24 13.13 21.46
C SER A 192 -10.85 14.55 21.05
N ALA A 193 -9.55 14.79 20.82
CA ALA A 193 -9.05 16.12 20.44
C ALA A 193 -9.62 16.61 19.11
N LEU A 194 -9.82 15.68 18.16
CA LEU A 194 -10.48 15.98 16.88
C LEU A 194 -12.01 15.99 16.99
N GLY A 195 -12.57 15.56 18.14
CA GLY A 195 -14.01 15.43 18.37
C GLY A 195 -14.65 14.44 17.40
N LEU A 196 -13.93 13.37 17.04
CA LEU A 196 -14.48 12.27 16.26
C LEU A 196 -15.32 11.36 17.18
N PRO A 197 -16.40 10.74 16.67
CA PRO A 197 -17.23 9.86 17.50
C PRO A 197 -16.50 8.59 17.90
N HIS A 198 -16.25 8.36 19.18
CA HIS A 198 -15.52 7.17 19.69
C HIS A 198 -16.10 5.84 19.22
N LYS A 199 -17.44 5.77 19.05
CA LYS A 199 -18.12 4.56 18.58
C LYS A 199 -17.63 4.04 17.21
N LEU A 200 -16.99 4.90 16.40
CA LEU A 200 -16.46 4.54 15.09
C LEU A 200 -15.12 3.80 15.17
N PHE A 201 -14.48 3.77 16.35
CA PHE A 201 -13.13 3.25 16.57
C PHE A 201 -13.15 2.09 17.59
N PRO A 202 -13.76 0.93 17.23
CA PRO A 202 -13.76 -0.25 18.09
C PRO A 202 -12.38 -0.90 18.16
N GLN A 203 -12.25 -1.93 19.01
CA GLN A 203 -11.04 -2.75 19.07
C GLN A 203 -10.69 -3.32 17.69
N LEU A 204 -9.38 -3.39 17.40
CA LEU A 204 -8.86 -3.89 16.14
C LEU A 204 -8.69 -5.42 16.17
N SER A 205 -9.08 -6.06 15.09
CA SER A 205 -8.81 -7.48 14.85
C SER A 205 -7.44 -7.69 14.23
N ARG A 206 -6.84 -8.84 14.46
CA ARG A 206 -5.52 -9.18 13.92
C ARG A 206 -5.65 -10.05 12.66
N PRO A 207 -4.63 -10.06 11.78
CA PRO A 207 -4.55 -11.04 10.69
C PRO A 207 -4.78 -12.47 11.19
N GLY A 208 -5.44 -13.31 10.38
CA GLY A 208 -5.87 -14.66 10.74
C GLY A 208 -7.27 -14.75 11.38
N THR A 209 -7.89 -13.62 11.76
CA THR A 209 -9.25 -13.62 12.32
C THR A 209 -10.30 -14.01 11.27
N VAL A 210 -11.17 -14.94 11.58
CA VAL A 210 -12.35 -15.29 10.77
C VAL A 210 -13.44 -14.25 10.99
N ALA A 211 -13.75 -13.46 9.96
CA ALA A 211 -14.78 -12.43 10.01
C ALA A 211 -16.20 -13.01 9.90
N GLY A 212 -16.39 -14.05 9.10
CA GLY A 212 -17.67 -14.67 8.82
C GLY A 212 -17.56 -15.65 7.67
N GLU A 213 -18.68 -15.91 7.00
CA GLU A 213 -18.74 -16.83 5.86
C GLU A 213 -19.53 -16.23 4.69
N HIS A 214 -19.11 -16.57 3.48
CA HIS A 214 -19.81 -16.25 2.23
C HIS A 214 -20.09 -17.55 1.46
N PHE A 215 -21.36 -18.01 1.47
CA PHE A 215 -21.78 -19.26 0.84
C PHE A 215 -20.88 -20.47 1.18
N GLY A 216 -20.58 -20.64 2.48
CA GLY A 216 -19.77 -21.73 3.01
C GLY A 216 -18.26 -21.55 2.87
N ILE A 217 -17.78 -20.41 2.33
CA ILE A 217 -16.37 -20.05 2.29
C ILE A 217 -16.08 -19.10 3.45
N LYS A 218 -15.10 -19.43 4.30
CA LYS A 218 -14.68 -18.55 5.40
C LYS A 218 -14.09 -17.24 4.87
N CYS A 219 -14.54 -16.10 5.38
CA CYS A 219 -13.92 -14.80 5.13
C CYS A 219 -12.87 -14.58 6.23
N VAL A 220 -11.58 -14.71 5.89
CA VAL A 220 -10.46 -14.53 6.81
C VAL A 220 -9.88 -13.14 6.60
N LEU A 221 -9.52 -12.43 7.67
CA LEU A 221 -8.74 -11.21 7.55
C LEU A 221 -7.27 -11.58 7.33
N CYS A 222 -6.71 -11.28 6.17
CA CYS A 222 -5.26 -11.30 5.98
C CYS A 222 -4.64 -10.05 6.61
N ALA A 223 -3.39 -9.74 6.31
CA ALA A 223 -2.86 -8.40 6.47
C ALA A 223 -3.49 -7.52 5.37
N THR A 224 -4.61 -6.87 5.66
CA THR A 224 -5.51 -6.29 4.65
C THR A 224 -4.95 -5.05 3.94
N HIS A 225 -3.83 -4.49 4.41
CA HIS A 225 -3.01 -3.55 3.64
C HIS A 225 -2.09 -4.36 2.69
N ASP A 226 -2.22 -4.15 1.37
CA ASP A 226 -1.50 -4.86 0.31
C ASP A 226 0.01 -4.99 0.56
N THR A 227 0.63 -3.90 1.03
CA THR A 227 2.06 -3.90 1.39
C THR A 227 2.35 -4.79 2.61
N ALA A 228 1.45 -4.87 3.59
CA ALA A 228 1.63 -5.75 4.73
C ALA A 228 1.57 -7.22 4.30
N SER A 229 0.61 -7.56 3.43
CA SER A 229 0.56 -8.87 2.79
C SER A 229 1.81 -9.15 1.94
N ALA A 230 2.28 -8.17 1.14
CA ALA A 230 3.48 -8.37 0.33
C ALA A 230 4.73 -8.68 1.18
N VAL A 231 4.89 -7.99 2.32
CA VAL A 231 6.00 -8.22 3.25
C VAL A 231 5.89 -9.60 3.94
N GLU A 232 4.66 -10.06 4.20
CA GLU A 232 4.42 -11.39 4.79
C GLU A 232 4.65 -12.53 3.77
N GLY A 233 4.39 -12.27 2.50
CA GLY A 233 4.58 -13.24 1.40
C GLY A 233 6.02 -13.57 1.08
N VAL A 234 6.98 -13.00 1.81
CA VAL A 234 8.40 -13.15 1.54
C VAL A 234 9.12 -13.76 2.74
N ASP A 235 9.78 -14.88 2.51
CA ASP A 235 10.72 -15.48 3.48
C ASP A 235 12.03 -14.69 3.43
N MET A 236 12.08 -13.58 4.17
CA MET A 236 13.27 -12.76 4.27
C MET A 236 13.88 -12.81 5.67
N ILE A 237 15.17 -12.53 5.75
CA ILE A 237 15.83 -12.32 7.04
C ILE A 237 15.14 -11.14 7.73
N THR A 238 14.76 -11.31 9.00
CA THR A 238 13.90 -10.35 9.72
C THR A 238 14.45 -8.93 9.81
N ASN A 239 15.77 -8.78 9.76
CA ASN A 239 16.44 -7.49 9.78
C ASN A 239 16.85 -6.97 8.40
N ALA A 240 16.52 -7.66 7.31
CA ALA A 240 16.84 -7.19 5.96
C ALA A 240 15.78 -6.19 5.46
N PRO A 241 16.20 -5.08 4.82
CA PRO A 241 15.29 -4.15 4.18
C PRO A 241 14.54 -4.78 3.01
N TYR A 242 13.35 -4.27 2.76
CA TYR A 242 12.54 -4.59 1.59
C TYR A 242 12.17 -3.32 0.81
N ILE A 243 11.91 -3.49 -0.47
CA ILE A 243 11.27 -2.50 -1.33
C ILE A 243 10.03 -3.16 -1.93
N SER A 244 8.83 -2.71 -1.52
CA SER A 244 7.60 -3.03 -2.23
C SER A 244 7.49 -2.06 -3.39
N SER A 245 7.89 -2.51 -4.60
CA SER A 245 8.03 -1.67 -5.78
C SER A 245 6.81 -1.76 -6.69
N GLY A 246 5.97 -0.74 -6.61
CA GLY A 246 4.77 -0.54 -7.42
C GLY A 246 4.68 0.88 -7.96
N THR A 247 3.48 1.45 -8.04
CA THR A 247 3.24 2.87 -8.32
C THR A 247 4.04 3.75 -7.36
N TRP A 248 3.95 3.45 -6.06
CA TRP A 248 4.86 3.89 -5.01
C TRP A 248 5.91 2.82 -4.76
N SER A 249 7.02 3.20 -4.14
CA SER A 249 7.99 2.28 -3.55
C SER A 249 7.95 2.45 -2.04
N LEU A 250 7.62 1.39 -1.32
CA LEU A 250 7.71 1.39 0.14
C LEU A 250 9.02 0.70 0.54
N PHE A 251 9.96 1.51 1.02
CA PHE A 251 11.25 1.05 1.50
C PHE A 251 11.18 0.87 3.02
N GLY A 252 11.49 -0.29 3.56
CA GLY A 252 11.37 -0.52 5.00
C GLY A 252 12.05 -1.77 5.51
N VAL A 253 11.89 -2.01 6.82
CA VAL A 253 12.40 -3.18 7.53
C VAL A 253 11.38 -3.65 8.56
N LYS A 254 11.38 -4.94 8.89
CA LYS A 254 10.62 -5.48 10.03
C LYS A 254 11.32 -5.10 11.34
N THR A 255 10.60 -4.50 12.27
CA THR A 255 11.11 -4.19 13.61
C THR A 255 10.23 -4.81 14.70
N PRO A 256 10.79 -5.23 15.85
CA PRO A 256 9.98 -5.80 16.92
C PRO A 256 9.13 -4.75 17.65
N LYS A 257 9.50 -3.47 17.54
CA LYS A 257 8.83 -2.34 18.19
C LYS A 257 8.83 -1.13 17.26
N PRO A 258 7.84 -0.23 17.38
CA PRO A 258 7.80 1.00 16.62
C PRO A 258 8.95 1.95 17.04
N LEU A 259 9.41 2.76 16.09
CA LEU A 259 10.40 3.83 16.27
C LEU A 259 9.69 5.17 16.05
N THR A 260 9.24 5.80 17.15
CA THR A 260 8.44 7.04 17.11
C THR A 260 9.21 8.26 17.62
N ASP A 261 10.53 8.17 17.65
CA ASP A 261 11.39 9.24 18.11
C ASP A 261 11.48 10.43 17.12
N ILE A 262 12.12 11.50 17.56
CA ILE A 262 12.26 12.75 16.80
C ILE A 262 13.11 12.58 15.52
N ILE A 263 14.01 11.59 15.47
CA ILE A 263 14.84 11.32 14.30
C ILE A 263 13.97 10.69 13.22
N SER A 264 13.20 9.68 13.58
CA SER A 264 12.23 9.01 12.71
C SER A 264 11.17 9.98 12.19
N GLN A 265 10.67 10.89 13.03
CA GLN A 265 9.74 11.95 12.65
C GLN A 265 10.36 12.91 11.62
N LYS A 266 11.56 13.43 11.87
CA LYS A 266 12.23 14.40 10.97
C LYS A 266 12.56 13.80 9.62
N SER A 267 12.91 12.53 9.57
CA SER A 267 13.14 11.79 8.33
C SER A 267 11.86 11.23 7.70
N ASN A 268 10.70 11.49 8.31
CA ASN A 268 9.35 11.13 7.83
C ASN A 268 9.20 9.64 7.53
N TRP A 269 9.59 8.79 8.48
CA TRP A 269 9.40 7.34 8.43
C TRP A 269 8.07 6.95 9.08
N SER A 270 7.46 5.86 8.61
CA SER A 270 6.19 5.33 9.08
C SER A 270 6.41 4.06 9.91
N ASN A 271 5.60 3.91 10.95
CA ASN A 271 5.42 2.67 11.69
C ASN A 271 4.05 2.13 11.37
N GLU A 272 3.98 1.00 10.67
CA GLU A 272 2.73 0.37 10.29
C GLU A 272 2.69 -1.09 10.73
N GLY A 273 1.49 -1.60 10.98
CA GLY A 273 1.29 -2.95 11.45
C GLY A 273 1.70 -4.01 10.43
N GLY A 274 2.39 -5.05 10.89
CA GLY A 274 2.61 -6.33 10.22
C GLY A 274 1.99 -7.48 11.01
N VAL A 275 2.31 -8.72 10.65
CA VAL A 275 1.83 -9.93 11.32
C VAL A 275 2.80 -10.28 12.47
N GLY A 276 2.52 -9.74 13.66
CA GLY A 276 3.38 -9.94 14.84
C GLY A 276 4.66 -9.09 14.88
N TYR A 277 4.81 -8.14 13.99
CA TYR A 277 5.93 -7.20 13.94
C TYR A 277 5.44 -5.81 13.48
N ASN A 278 6.31 -4.81 13.60
CA ASN A 278 6.09 -3.47 13.05
C ASN A 278 6.86 -3.32 11.73
N ARG A 279 6.24 -2.70 10.73
CA ARG A 279 6.88 -2.30 9.48
C ARG A 279 7.37 -0.88 9.63
N TYR A 280 8.65 -0.70 9.86
CA TYR A 280 9.30 0.60 9.85
C TYR A 280 9.68 0.94 8.42
N GLN A 281 8.93 1.82 7.78
CA GLN A 281 9.00 2.02 6.34
C GLN A 281 8.78 3.48 5.93
N LYS A 282 9.13 3.79 4.70
CA LYS A 282 8.97 5.11 4.10
C LYS A 282 8.36 4.97 2.70
N ASN A 283 7.31 5.73 2.42
CA ASN A 283 6.82 5.91 1.07
C ASN A 283 7.79 6.78 0.27
N ILE A 284 8.21 6.27 -0.86
CA ILE A 284 9.10 6.92 -1.80
C ILE A 284 8.42 6.87 -3.16
N MET A 285 8.71 7.84 -4.04
CA MET A 285 8.26 7.79 -5.42
C MET A 285 8.70 6.47 -6.07
N GLY A 286 7.78 5.84 -6.81
CA GLY A 286 8.01 4.54 -7.44
C GLY A 286 7.91 4.59 -8.97
N MET A 287 7.40 3.52 -9.54
CA MET A 287 7.28 3.36 -11.00
C MET A 287 6.28 4.33 -11.65
N TRP A 288 5.53 5.10 -10.87
CA TRP A 288 4.64 6.16 -11.35
C TRP A 288 5.31 7.10 -12.34
N ILE A 289 6.55 7.55 -12.03
CA ILE A 289 7.27 8.47 -12.91
C ILE A 289 7.61 7.83 -14.25
N VAL A 290 7.96 6.56 -14.28
CA VAL A 290 8.26 5.80 -15.51
C VAL A 290 7.00 5.58 -16.32
N ASN A 291 5.88 5.24 -15.65
CA ASN A 291 4.59 5.07 -16.30
C ASN A 291 4.13 6.38 -16.98
N ARG A 292 4.21 7.49 -16.25
CA ARG A 292 3.82 8.81 -16.78
C ARG A 292 4.73 9.26 -17.92
N LEU A 293 6.06 9.07 -17.81
CA LEU A 293 6.98 9.35 -18.91
C LEU A 293 6.65 8.52 -20.16
N ARG A 294 6.33 7.22 -19.98
CA ARG A 294 5.95 6.35 -21.09
C ARG A 294 4.69 6.86 -21.76
N ASP A 295 3.64 7.15 -21.00
CA ASP A 295 2.35 7.61 -21.54
C ASP A 295 2.48 8.94 -22.30
N GLU A 296 3.41 9.81 -21.88
CA GLU A 296 3.68 11.10 -22.55
C GLU A 296 4.61 10.98 -23.76
N LEU A 297 5.63 10.14 -23.70
CA LEU A 297 6.74 10.16 -24.66
C LEU A 297 6.71 9.01 -25.67
N CYS A 298 6.18 7.86 -25.27
CA CYS A 298 6.20 6.64 -26.11
C CYS A 298 5.18 5.59 -25.65
N PRO A 299 3.86 5.92 -25.69
CA PRO A 299 2.80 5.03 -25.18
C PRO A 299 2.75 3.68 -25.89
N GLU A 300 3.29 3.58 -27.08
CA GLU A 300 3.37 2.36 -27.89
C GLU A 300 4.45 1.37 -27.41
N ARG A 301 5.43 1.83 -26.60
CA ARG A 301 6.55 0.98 -26.17
C ARG A 301 6.17 0.10 -25.00
N SER A 302 6.66 -1.13 -24.99
CA SER A 302 6.60 -1.99 -23.82
C SER A 302 7.60 -1.54 -22.75
N PHE A 303 7.35 -1.93 -21.48
CA PHE A 303 8.29 -1.63 -20.40
C PHE A 303 9.64 -2.35 -20.60
N GLU A 304 9.63 -3.52 -21.21
CA GLU A 304 10.84 -4.26 -21.55
C GLU A 304 11.70 -3.50 -22.57
N ASP A 305 11.09 -2.93 -23.62
CA ASP A 305 11.82 -2.11 -24.62
C ASP A 305 12.41 -0.85 -23.98
N ILE A 306 11.64 -0.18 -23.10
CA ILE A 306 12.11 0.99 -22.35
C ILE A 306 13.35 0.64 -21.50
N VAL A 307 13.30 -0.46 -20.75
CA VAL A 307 14.43 -0.93 -19.92
C VAL A 307 15.64 -1.24 -20.79
N LEU A 308 15.46 -1.99 -21.90
CA LEU A 308 16.55 -2.33 -22.83
C LEU A 308 17.23 -1.09 -23.42
N ARG A 309 16.48 -0.06 -23.76
CA ARG A 309 17.02 1.19 -24.30
C ARG A 309 17.67 2.07 -23.22
N ALA A 310 17.00 2.26 -22.09
CA ALA A 310 17.50 3.09 -21.00
C ALA A 310 18.85 2.59 -20.48
N GLN A 311 19.06 1.28 -20.37
CA GLN A 311 20.33 0.72 -19.88
C GLN A 311 21.53 0.91 -20.81
N THR A 312 21.31 1.25 -22.10
CA THR A 312 22.38 1.57 -23.05
C THR A 312 22.79 3.04 -23.02
N ARG A 313 22.07 3.86 -22.24
CA ARG A 313 22.34 5.31 -22.15
C ARG A 313 23.38 5.63 -21.08
N SER A 314 24.17 6.67 -21.35
CA SER A 314 25.18 7.20 -20.44
C SER A 314 24.73 8.46 -19.69
N PHE A 315 23.42 8.73 -19.65
CA PHE A 315 22.88 9.88 -18.92
C PHE A 315 23.01 9.65 -17.42
N ASP A 316 23.79 10.49 -16.72
CA ASP A 316 24.23 10.27 -15.33
C ASP A 316 23.66 11.29 -14.34
N GLU A 317 22.97 12.35 -14.82
CA GLU A 317 22.31 13.30 -13.93
C GLU A 317 21.09 12.65 -13.27
N VAL A 318 20.88 12.96 -11.99
CA VAL A 318 19.76 12.49 -11.18
C VAL A 318 18.99 13.67 -10.60
N VAL A 319 17.70 13.46 -10.36
CA VAL A 319 16.81 14.43 -9.73
C VAL A 319 16.24 13.82 -8.44
N ASP A 320 15.84 14.65 -7.47
CA ASP A 320 15.10 14.14 -6.32
C ASP A 320 13.62 13.94 -6.70
N VAL A 321 13.29 12.69 -6.98
CA VAL A 321 11.95 12.28 -7.40
C VAL A 321 10.88 12.40 -6.30
N ASN A 322 11.29 12.68 -5.05
CA ASN A 322 10.37 12.86 -3.92
C ASN A 322 9.95 14.33 -3.75
N PHE A 323 10.43 15.25 -4.58
CA PHE A 323 9.92 16.61 -4.56
C PHE A 323 8.46 16.67 -5.03
N PRO A 324 7.67 17.63 -4.50
CA PRO A 324 6.23 17.76 -4.80
C PRO A 324 5.91 17.84 -6.28
N GLU A 325 6.83 18.39 -7.09
CA GLU A 325 6.71 18.55 -8.54
C GLU A 325 6.55 17.23 -9.29
N PHE A 326 6.99 16.10 -8.68
CA PHE A 326 6.87 14.75 -9.27
C PHE A 326 5.62 13.99 -8.84
N PHE A 327 4.87 14.47 -7.83
CA PHE A 327 3.73 13.70 -7.27
C PHE A 327 2.55 13.61 -8.23
N ALA A 328 2.16 14.72 -8.86
CA ALA A 328 1.06 14.74 -9.81
C ALA A 328 1.23 15.89 -10.82
N PRO A 329 2.31 15.93 -11.62
CA PRO A 329 2.51 16.97 -12.59
C PRO A 329 1.54 16.82 -13.77
N ASN A 330 1.15 17.94 -14.38
CA ASN A 330 0.43 17.93 -15.66
C ASN A 330 1.26 17.23 -16.75
N SER A 331 2.59 17.42 -16.74
CA SER A 331 3.55 16.74 -17.60
C SER A 331 4.74 16.29 -16.77
N MET A 332 4.99 14.99 -16.75
CA MET A 332 6.15 14.38 -16.10
C MET A 332 7.44 14.78 -16.81
N LYS A 333 7.41 14.86 -18.15
CA LYS A 333 8.53 15.36 -18.94
C LYS A 333 8.92 16.78 -18.53
N ALA A 334 7.95 17.68 -18.39
CA ALA A 334 8.22 19.07 -18.00
C ALA A 334 8.78 19.16 -16.56
N ALA A 335 8.35 18.29 -15.65
CA ALA A 335 8.92 18.20 -14.29
C ALA A 335 10.42 17.82 -14.36
N PHE A 336 10.79 16.83 -15.18
CA PHE A 336 12.20 16.48 -15.40
C PHE A 336 12.97 17.64 -16.05
N ASP A 337 12.44 18.26 -17.11
CA ASP A 337 13.09 19.38 -17.78
C ASP A 337 13.37 20.56 -16.84
N SER A 338 12.51 20.80 -15.86
CA SER A 338 12.68 21.85 -14.85
C SER A 338 13.69 21.51 -13.77
N ALA A 339 13.84 20.23 -13.44
CA ALA A 339 14.72 19.75 -12.38
C ALA A 339 16.15 19.48 -12.86
N LEU A 340 16.34 19.21 -14.16
CA LEU A 340 17.63 18.90 -14.75
C LEU A 340 18.42 20.17 -15.08
N SER A 341 19.75 20.12 -14.89
CA SER A 341 20.65 21.22 -15.23
C SER A 341 20.95 21.30 -16.74
N ARG A 342 20.81 20.18 -17.43
CA ARG A 342 21.08 20.06 -18.86
C ARG A 342 19.87 19.61 -19.66
N LYS A 343 19.77 20.10 -20.90
CA LYS A 343 18.69 19.71 -21.81
C LYS A 343 18.81 18.23 -22.23
N VAL A 344 17.75 17.48 -22.07
CA VAL A 344 17.64 16.10 -22.56
C VAL A 344 17.32 16.13 -24.06
N GLN A 345 18.09 15.39 -24.87
CA GLN A 345 17.94 15.34 -26.33
C GLN A 345 17.31 14.04 -26.83
N ASN A 346 17.39 12.97 -26.07
CA ASN A 346 16.87 11.65 -26.42
C ASN A 346 15.84 11.18 -25.42
N THR A 347 14.71 10.68 -25.90
CA THR A 347 13.64 10.13 -25.05
C THR A 347 14.14 9.09 -24.05
N ASP A 348 15.08 8.22 -24.46
CA ASP A 348 15.59 7.16 -23.61
C ASP A 348 16.46 7.70 -22.45
N ASP A 349 16.97 8.94 -22.55
CA ASP A 349 17.71 9.58 -21.45
C ASP A 349 16.79 9.98 -20.28
N TYR A 350 15.50 10.33 -20.52
CA TYR A 350 14.54 10.55 -19.46
C TYR A 350 14.33 9.28 -18.62
N PHE A 351 14.21 8.13 -19.29
CA PHE A 351 14.04 6.85 -18.58
C PHE A 351 15.32 6.43 -17.84
N CYS A 352 16.49 6.65 -18.45
CA CYS A 352 17.78 6.43 -17.78
C CYS A 352 17.88 7.29 -16.51
N CYS A 353 17.59 8.60 -16.63
CA CYS A 353 17.55 9.52 -15.50
C CYS A 353 16.55 9.06 -14.43
N ALA A 354 15.31 8.70 -14.80
CA ALA A 354 14.27 8.26 -13.88
C ALA A 354 14.71 7.03 -13.07
N TYR A 355 15.27 6.01 -13.72
CA TYR A 355 15.76 4.81 -13.02
C TYR A 355 16.94 5.11 -12.10
N ARG A 356 17.90 5.93 -12.51
CA ARG A 356 19.01 6.37 -11.67
C ARG A 356 18.54 7.19 -10.48
N SER A 357 17.56 8.06 -10.69
CA SER A 357 16.97 8.89 -9.64
C SER A 357 16.21 8.04 -8.60
N LEU A 358 15.48 7.01 -9.05
CA LEU A 358 14.85 6.03 -8.15
C LEU A 358 15.91 5.27 -7.33
N ALA A 359 16.97 4.78 -7.95
CA ALA A 359 18.05 4.08 -7.26
C ALA A 359 18.76 5.00 -6.24
N ALA A 360 18.98 6.27 -6.58
CA ALA A 360 19.53 7.27 -5.67
C ALA A 360 18.60 7.53 -4.47
N SER A 361 17.28 7.58 -4.71
CA SER A 361 16.28 7.70 -3.64
C SER A 361 16.31 6.49 -2.69
N TYR A 362 16.45 5.27 -3.22
CA TYR A 362 16.59 4.05 -2.39
C TYR A 362 17.89 4.07 -1.57
N MET A 363 19.00 4.54 -2.13
CA MET A 363 20.27 4.70 -1.40
C MET A 363 20.12 5.72 -0.25
N ASN A 364 19.43 6.84 -0.48
CA ASN A 364 19.17 7.83 0.54
C ASN A 364 18.30 7.25 1.67
N ALA A 365 17.23 6.51 1.31
CA ALA A 365 16.39 5.84 2.28
C ALA A 365 17.15 4.78 3.09
N LEU A 366 18.05 4.02 2.46
CA LEU A 366 18.89 3.06 3.17
C LEU A 366 19.80 3.74 4.21
N ARG A 367 20.42 4.87 3.85
CA ARG A 367 21.25 5.65 4.79
C ARG A 367 20.46 6.19 5.97
N GLU A 368 19.25 6.71 5.71
CA GLU A 368 18.34 7.14 6.77
C GLU A 368 17.95 5.95 7.67
N LEU A 369 17.59 4.80 7.07
CA LEU A 369 17.24 3.59 7.81
C LEU A 369 18.39 3.13 8.72
N GLN A 370 19.61 3.06 8.19
CA GLN A 370 20.81 2.70 8.95
C GLN A 370 21.06 3.67 10.11
N HIS A 371 20.89 4.98 9.85
CA HIS A 371 21.02 6.00 10.90
C HIS A 371 19.96 5.84 11.99
N ASN A 372 18.69 5.66 11.62
CA ASN A 372 17.55 5.59 12.54
C ASN A 372 17.56 4.29 13.36
N THR A 373 18.01 3.19 12.77
CA THR A 373 18.03 1.87 13.44
C THR A 373 19.35 1.54 14.11
N GLY A 374 20.43 2.26 13.76
CA GLY A 374 21.80 1.93 14.20
C GLY A 374 22.34 0.62 13.62
N GLN A 375 21.73 0.10 12.54
CA GLN A 375 22.10 -1.18 11.92
C GLN A 375 22.65 -0.98 10.52
N GLU A 376 23.54 -1.89 10.11
CA GLU A 376 24.02 -1.98 8.73
C GLU A 376 23.30 -3.13 8.02
N TYR A 377 23.00 -2.93 6.72
CA TYR A 377 22.32 -3.92 5.90
C TYR A 377 23.16 -4.27 4.68
N LYS A 378 23.21 -5.56 4.34
CA LYS A 378 23.99 -6.08 3.21
C LYS A 378 23.11 -6.62 2.08
N GLU A 379 21.84 -6.80 2.34
CA GLU A 379 20.86 -7.32 1.41
C GLU A 379 19.63 -6.42 1.36
N ILE A 380 18.97 -6.35 0.21
CA ILE A 380 17.68 -5.68 0.01
C ILE A 380 16.80 -6.61 -0.80
N TYR A 381 15.61 -6.90 -0.29
CA TYR A 381 14.60 -7.66 -1.02
C TYR A 381 13.70 -6.71 -1.79
N ILE A 382 13.48 -6.99 -3.09
CA ILE A 382 12.56 -6.22 -3.92
C ILE A 382 11.38 -7.11 -4.31
N VAL A 383 10.17 -6.65 -4.00
CA VAL A 383 8.90 -7.32 -4.30
C VAL A 383 7.99 -6.42 -5.13
N GLY A 384 6.89 -6.97 -5.64
CA GLY A 384 5.95 -6.25 -6.48
C GLY A 384 6.36 -6.17 -7.95
N GLY A 385 5.63 -5.38 -8.72
CA GLY A 385 5.82 -5.29 -10.19
C GLY A 385 7.21 -4.82 -10.61
N GLY A 386 7.84 -3.93 -9.82
CA GLY A 386 9.18 -3.42 -10.06
C GLY A 386 10.30 -4.46 -9.91
N ALA A 387 10.05 -5.58 -9.22
CA ALA A 387 11.03 -6.67 -9.09
C ALA A 387 11.46 -7.26 -10.45
N LYS A 388 10.64 -7.14 -11.48
CA LYS A 388 10.97 -7.53 -12.87
C LYS A 388 11.97 -6.59 -13.54
N ASN A 389 12.16 -5.38 -13.04
CA ASN A 389 13.01 -4.39 -13.68
C ASN A 389 14.48 -4.62 -13.33
N THR A 390 15.15 -5.43 -14.14
CA THR A 390 16.55 -5.81 -13.92
C THR A 390 17.52 -4.64 -13.98
N PHE A 391 17.21 -3.57 -14.73
CA PHE A 391 18.03 -2.38 -14.80
C PHE A 391 17.94 -1.57 -13.50
N LEU A 392 16.73 -1.32 -12.97
CA LEU A 392 16.55 -0.65 -11.69
C LEU A 392 17.17 -1.47 -10.54
N ASN A 393 16.99 -2.79 -10.55
CA ASN A 393 17.58 -3.67 -9.53
C ASN A 393 19.11 -3.57 -9.51
N ARG A 394 19.76 -3.57 -10.70
CA ARG A 394 21.20 -3.39 -10.84
C ARG A 394 21.64 -2.01 -10.35
N LEU A 395 20.96 -0.93 -10.76
CA LEU A 395 21.26 0.44 -10.30
C LEU A 395 21.08 0.58 -8.78
N THR A 396 20.09 -0.11 -8.21
CA THR A 396 19.88 -0.15 -6.76
C THR A 396 21.05 -0.83 -6.05
N ALA A 397 21.51 -1.97 -6.55
CA ALA A 397 22.68 -2.66 -6.01
C ALA A 397 23.95 -1.80 -6.10
N GLU A 398 24.19 -1.17 -7.25
CA GLU A 398 25.32 -0.26 -7.48
C GLU A 398 25.27 0.95 -6.53
N ALA A 399 24.11 1.58 -6.34
CA ALA A 399 23.97 2.77 -5.51
C ALA A 399 24.06 2.45 -4.02
N THR A 400 23.46 1.36 -3.57
CA THR A 400 23.39 0.98 -2.14
C THR A 400 24.59 0.18 -1.65
N GLY A 401 25.29 -0.50 -2.56
CA GLY A 401 26.33 -1.48 -2.21
C GLY A 401 25.78 -2.79 -1.62
N CYS A 402 24.45 -2.98 -1.64
CA CYS A 402 23.80 -4.17 -1.13
C CYS A 402 23.57 -5.22 -2.22
N ASN A 403 23.50 -6.48 -1.80
CA ASN A 403 23.00 -7.55 -2.66
C ASN A 403 21.47 -7.40 -2.82
N VAL A 404 21.00 -7.21 -4.05
CA VAL A 404 19.57 -7.06 -4.35
C VAL A 404 18.97 -8.42 -4.73
N ILE A 405 17.98 -8.84 -3.97
CA ILE A 405 17.23 -10.09 -4.15
C ILE A 405 15.84 -9.77 -4.67
N ALA A 406 15.63 -9.92 -5.96
CA ALA A 406 14.33 -9.73 -6.58
C ALA A 406 13.47 -10.98 -6.44
N LEU A 407 12.26 -10.84 -5.88
CA LEU A 407 11.36 -11.94 -5.56
C LEU A 407 10.10 -11.93 -6.43
N PRO A 408 9.37 -13.06 -6.47
CA PRO A 408 8.17 -13.20 -7.28
C PRO A 408 7.17 -12.06 -7.11
N ILE A 409 6.48 -11.74 -8.18
CA ILE A 409 5.55 -10.60 -8.28
C ILE A 409 4.31 -10.78 -7.44
N GLU A 410 3.93 -12.03 -7.18
CA GLU A 410 2.73 -12.42 -6.44
C GLU A 410 2.91 -12.35 -4.92
N ALA A 411 3.92 -11.61 -4.42
CA ALA A 411 4.22 -11.54 -2.97
C ALA A 411 2.99 -11.15 -2.13
N THR A 412 2.18 -10.19 -2.57
CA THR A 412 0.95 -9.78 -1.89
C THR A 412 -0.02 -10.96 -1.77
N ALA A 413 -0.30 -11.62 -2.87
CA ALA A 413 -1.21 -12.76 -2.86
C ALA A 413 -0.65 -13.95 -2.07
N ILE A 414 0.65 -14.20 -2.12
CA ILE A 414 1.30 -15.26 -1.34
C ILE A 414 1.18 -14.97 0.16
N GLY A 415 1.41 -13.74 0.61
CA GLY A 415 1.24 -13.37 2.02
C GLY A 415 -0.21 -13.45 2.49
N ASN A 416 -1.15 -13.02 1.67
CA ASN A 416 -2.57 -13.20 1.91
C ASN A 416 -2.92 -14.69 2.08
N LEU A 417 -2.50 -15.55 1.14
CA LEU A 417 -2.73 -16.99 1.20
C LEU A 417 -2.05 -17.66 2.40
N LYS A 418 -0.82 -17.26 2.73
CA LYS A 418 -0.07 -17.78 3.86
C LYS A 418 -0.85 -17.57 5.17
N ILE A 419 -1.36 -16.35 5.40
CA ILE A 419 -2.15 -16.04 6.60
C ILE A 419 -3.43 -16.87 6.65
N GLN A 420 -4.12 -17.08 5.51
CA GLN A 420 -5.30 -17.94 5.47
C GLN A 420 -4.96 -19.40 5.82
N MET A 421 -3.86 -19.93 5.26
CA MET A 421 -3.41 -21.30 5.50
C MET A 421 -2.94 -21.50 6.94
N GLU A 422 -2.25 -20.52 7.54
CA GLU A 422 -1.89 -20.52 8.96
C GLU A 422 -3.12 -20.51 9.87
N ALA A 423 -4.13 -19.69 9.56
CA ALA A 423 -5.40 -19.65 10.29
C ALA A 423 -6.19 -20.96 10.22
N ASP A 424 -6.00 -21.75 9.16
CA ASP A 424 -6.60 -23.07 8.97
C ASP A 424 -5.69 -24.24 9.40
N ASN A 425 -4.54 -23.95 10.03
CA ASN A 425 -3.50 -24.91 10.47
C ASN A 425 -2.93 -25.77 9.32
N GLU A 426 -2.93 -25.28 8.09
CA GLU A 426 -2.34 -25.96 6.94
C GLU A 426 -0.83 -25.68 6.81
N LEU A 427 -0.37 -24.53 7.31
CA LEU A 427 1.04 -24.19 7.51
C LEU A 427 1.34 -24.17 9.00
N GLN A 428 2.41 -24.85 9.43
CA GLN A 428 2.94 -24.83 10.81
C GLN A 428 4.16 -23.91 10.90
#